data_eef3ff63bff38efe4c2eb5caafd812a6
#
_entry.id   eef3ff63bff38efe4c2eb5caafd812a6
#
_cell.length_a   1.000
_cell.length_b   1.000
_cell.length_c   1.000
_cell.angle_alpha   90.00
_cell.angle_beta   90.00
_cell.angle_gamma   90.00
#
_symmetry.space_group_name_H-M   'P 1'
#
loop_
_entity.id
_entity.type
_entity.pdbx_description
1 polymer ?
#
loop_
_entity_poly.entity_id
_entity_poly.type
_entity_poly.pdbx_seq_one_letter_code
_entity_poly.pdbx_strand_id
1 'polypeptide(L)'
;MRKTTLCTFQVNRRRNTATGKTNMFAGLLYCADCGSKLYYAAAKSIKEHQEFYRCSQYKENRGACTIHYIRDVVLKEMVLEAIQKVAKYVAEYEPVFLYLFAKKNTLGRETTLRTMKTKIEKAKQRIKELDMLIERIYEDNVLGKISDDRFYRMSANYEQEQKELLAAVEHDEQKVREAEQEKINLNIFLEAIRECTDLKELTPTLVNTLIKWIEVHNSTKDEHDHKHVPIDIFFTAVGIINIPTEEELFAAMEEIRDKPLKSA
;
A
#
# COMPACT_ATOMS: atom_id res chain seq x y z
N MET A 1 -5.70 -7.48 19.16
CA MET A 1 -6.04 -7.89 17.79
C MET A 1 -6.71 -6.71 17.09
N ARG A 2 -5.96 -5.91 16.33
CA ARG A 2 -6.50 -4.79 15.55
C ARG A 2 -7.03 -5.34 14.23
N LYS A 3 -8.32 -5.18 13.98
CA LYS A 3 -8.95 -5.53 12.71
C LYS A 3 -8.44 -4.59 11.62
N THR A 4 -7.64 -5.11 10.71
CA THR A 4 -7.27 -4.45 9.45
C THR A 4 -8.51 -4.41 8.56
N THR A 5 -9.28 -3.34 8.65
CA THR A 5 -10.38 -3.08 7.72
C THR A 5 -9.76 -2.59 6.42
N LEU A 6 -9.83 -3.39 5.39
CA LEU A 6 -9.51 -3.00 4.00
C LEU A 6 -10.32 -1.75 3.65
N CYS A 7 -9.64 -0.62 3.59
CA CYS A 7 -10.23 0.64 3.22
C CYS A 7 -10.40 0.65 1.70
N THR A 8 -11.61 0.34 1.22
CA THR A 8 -12.01 0.57 -0.18
C THR A 8 -11.75 2.04 -0.52
N PHE A 9 -11.06 2.28 -1.63
CA PHE A 9 -10.79 3.61 -2.19
C PHE A 9 -12.11 4.36 -2.41
N GLN A 10 -12.59 5.07 -1.41
CA GLN A 10 -13.61 6.07 -1.61
C GLN A 10 -12.93 7.30 -2.23
N VAL A 11 -13.29 7.60 -3.48
CA VAL A 11 -12.95 8.87 -4.12
C VAL A 11 -13.40 9.98 -3.17
N ASN A 12 -12.44 10.59 -2.48
CA ASN A 12 -12.70 11.67 -1.53
C ASN A 12 -13.24 12.86 -2.31
N ARG A 13 -14.56 13.06 -2.27
CA ARG A 13 -15.17 14.33 -2.73
C ARG A 13 -14.60 15.43 -1.85
N ARG A 14 -13.72 16.25 -2.43
CA ARG A 14 -13.17 17.44 -1.77
C ARG A 14 -14.34 18.34 -1.35
N ARG A 15 -14.58 18.44 -0.05
CA ARG A 15 -15.55 19.41 0.47
C ARG A 15 -14.89 20.78 0.43
N ASN A 16 -15.50 21.71 -0.28
CA ASN A 16 -15.09 23.11 -0.22
C ASN A 16 -15.26 23.62 1.22
N THR A 17 -14.25 24.33 1.71
CA THR A 17 -14.37 25.07 2.98
C THR A 17 -15.34 26.23 2.79
N ALA A 18 -15.79 26.84 3.90
CA ALA A 18 -16.61 28.07 3.85
C ALA A 18 -15.95 29.23 3.09
N THR A 19 -14.64 29.17 2.87
CA THR A 19 -13.82 30.12 2.13
C THR A 19 -13.63 29.73 0.65
N GLY A 20 -14.13 28.59 0.19
CA GLY A 20 -13.92 28.05 -1.16
C GLY A 20 -12.51 27.49 -1.41
N LYS A 21 -11.60 27.57 -0.43
CA LYS A 21 -10.23 27.03 -0.56
C LYS A 21 -10.23 25.51 -0.60
N THR A 22 -9.50 24.94 -1.55
CA THR A 22 -9.24 23.50 -1.61
C THR A 22 -8.02 23.16 -0.74
N ASN A 23 -8.19 22.18 0.14
CA ASN A 23 -7.14 21.72 0.99
C ASN A 23 -6.30 20.65 0.27
N MET A 24 -4.97 20.85 0.21
CA MET A 24 -4.02 19.94 -0.44
C MET A 24 -4.00 18.55 0.20
N PHE A 25 -4.11 18.47 1.53
CA PHE A 25 -4.04 17.21 2.30
C PHE A 25 -5.42 16.65 2.65
N ALA A 26 -6.48 17.07 1.94
CA ALA A 26 -7.84 16.60 2.23
C ALA A 26 -7.95 15.06 2.15
N GLY A 27 -8.31 14.44 3.27
CA GLY A 27 -8.50 12.99 3.36
C GLY A 27 -7.22 12.17 3.56
N LEU A 28 -6.06 12.82 3.61
CA LEU A 28 -4.77 12.16 3.83
C LEU A 28 -4.32 12.16 5.30
N LEU A 29 -4.90 13.03 6.16
CA LEU A 29 -4.44 13.20 7.53
C LEU A 29 -5.25 12.39 8.53
N TYR A 30 -4.55 11.65 9.38
CA TYR A 30 -5.11 10.81 10.43
C TYR A 30 -4.44 11.08 11.77
N CYS A 31 -5.18 10.88 12.84
CA CYS A 31 -4.67 10.97 14.20
C CYS A 31 -3.94 9.68 14.56
N ALA A 32 -2.71 9.76 15.02
CA ALA A 32 -1.91 8.60 15.41
C ALA A 32 -2.52 7.83 16.60
N ASP A 33 -3.21 8.52 17.53
CA ASP A 33 -3.77 7.89 18.72
C ASP A 33 -5.12 7.18 18.45
N CYS A 34 -6.05 7.86 17.76
CA CYS A 34 -7.42 7.35 17.59
C CYS A 34 -7.75 6.88 16.15
N GLY A 35 -6.84 7.06 15.18
CA GLY A 35 -7.05 6.70 13.78
C GLY A 35 -8.09 7.54 13.04
N SER A 36 -8.66 8.56 13.67
CA SER A 36 -9.69 9.40 13.05
C SER A 36 -9.08 10.48 12.16
N LYS A 37 -9.82 10.92 11.16
CA LYS A 37 -9.35 11.97 10.23
C LYS A 37 -9.15 13.31 10.93
N LEU A 38 -8.15 14.07 10.50
CA LEU A 38 -7.99 15.46 10.86
C LEU A 38 -8.75 16.32 9.85
N TYR A 39 -9.48 17.30 10.35
CA TYR A 39 -10.22 18.26 9.55
C TYR A 39 -9.52 19.61 9.47
N TYR A 40 -9.48 20.13 8.26
CA TYR A 40 -8.98 21.47 7.99
C TYR A 40 -9.91 22.53 8.54
N ALA A 41 -9.34 23.51 9.21
CA ALA A 41 -10.04 24.66 9.77
C ALA A 41 -9.48 25.94 9.16
N ALA A 42 -10.30 26.59 8.35
CA ALA A 42 -10.07 27.91 7.78
C ALA A 42 -11.33 28.73 7.98
N ALA A 43 -11.19 29.98 8.40
CA ALA A 43 -12.29 30.92 8.58
C ALA A 43 -11.89 32.31 8.08
N LYS A 44 -12.87 33.15 7.73
CA LYS A 44 -12.59 34.54 7.29
C LYS A 44 -11.85 35.38 8.33
N SER A 45 -11.98 35.02 9.62
CA SER A 45 -11.32 35.66 10.76
C SER A 45 -9.90 35.18 11.03
N ILE A 46 -9.44 34.13 10.34
CA ILE A 46 -8.11 33.50 10.54
C ILE A 46 -7.23 33.85 9.35
N LYS A 47 -6.01 34.29 9.62
CA LYS A 47 -5.02 34.55 8.56
C LYS A 47 -4.56 33.22 7.98
N GLU A 48 -4.10 33.19 6.71
CA GLU A 48 -3.70 31.98 5.99
C GLU A 48 -2.64 31.15 6.75
N HIS A 49 -1.63 31.79 7.34
CA HIS A 49 -0.59 31.13 8.15
C HIS A 49 -1.09 30.55 9.49
N GLN A 50 -2.34 30.84 9.87
CA GLN A 50 -3.01 30.34 11.07
C GLN A 50 -3.97 29.19 10.77
N GLU A 51 -4.19 28.86 9.51
CA GLU A 51 -5.01 27.73 9.10
C GLU A 51 -4.40 26.42 9.60
N PHE A 52 -5.22 25.45 10.01
CA PHE A 52 -4.76 24.27 10.72
C PHE A 52 -5.63 23.04 10.51
N TYR A 53 -5.08 21.91 10.89
CA TYR A 53 -5.79 20.63 10.98
C TYR A 53 -5.96 20.21 12.42
N ARG A 54 -7.10 19.62 12.76
CA ARG A 54 -7.37 19.05 14.09
C ARG A 54 -8.12 17.73 14.01
N CYS A 55 -7.88 16.85 15.00
CA CYS A 55 -8.55 15.57 15.11
C CYS A 55 -10.08 15.75 15.25
N SER A 56 -10.84 14.95 14.50
CA SER A 56 -12.30 15.00 14.50
C SER A 56 -12.91 14.57 15.84
N GLN A 57 -12.35 13.55 16.50
CA GLN A 57 -12.82 13.07 17.79
C GLN A 57 -12.64 14.12 18.89
N TYR A 58 -11.52 14.82 18.89
CA TYR A 58 -11.32 15.96 19.78
C TYR A 58 -12.29 17.10 19.51
N LYS A 59 -12.52 17.43 18.21
CA LYS A 59 -13.47 18.50 17.81
C LYS A 59 -14.89 18.24 18.31
N GLU A 60 -15.35 17.00 18.24
CA GLU A 60 -16.70 16.60 18.58
C GLU A 60 -16.90 16.36 20.08
N ASN A 61 -15.87 16.63 20.90
CA ASN A 61 -15.85 16.49 22.37
C ASN A 61 -16.34 15.10 22.86
N ARG A 62 -16.04 14.05 22.10
CA ARG A 62 -16.45 12.67 22.43
C ARG A 62 -15.53 12.00 23.46
N GLY A 63 -14.58 12.74 24.05
CA GLY A 63 -13.68 12.26 25.12
C GLY A 63 -12.71 11.15 24.73
N ALA A 64 -12.68 10.75 23.45
CA ALA A 64 -11.91 9.60 22.98
C ALA A 64 -10.47 9.95 22.53
N CYS A 65 -10.10 11.23 22.48
CA CYS A 65 -8.77 11.66 21.99
C CYS A 65 -8.35 12.98 22.62
N THR A 66 -7.04 13.15 22.73
CA THR A 66 -6.39 14.41 23.11
C THR A 66 -6.28 15.37 21.93
N ILE A 67 -5.77 16.58 22.14
CA ILE A 67 -5.66 17.58 21.10
C ILE A 67 -4.51 17.23 20.12
N HIS A 68 -4.86 16.78 18.91
CA HIS A 68 -3.94 16.66 17.79
C HIS A 68 -4.19 17.82 16.83
N TYR A 69 -3.17 18.64 16.65
CA TYR A 69 -3.25 19.91 15.96
C TYR A 69 -1.93 20.18 15.22
N ILE A 70 -2.02 20.54 13.94
CA ILE A 70 -0.88 20.99 13.15
C ILE A 70 -1.29 22.14 12.22
N ARG A 71 -0.45 23.17 12.09
CA ARG A 71 -0.67 24.26 11.13
C ARG A 71 -0.44 23.78 9.71
N ASP A 72 -1.22 24.30 8.76
CA ASP A 72 -1.11 23.97 7.34
C ASP A 72 0.28 24.31 6.78
N VAL A 73 0.82 25.47 7.12
CA VAL A 73 2.15 25.90 6.69
C VAL A 73 3.27 24.97 7.21
N VAL A 74 3.20 24.57 8.49
CA VAL A 74 4.18 23.66 9.10
C VAL A 74 4.09 22.27 8.45
N LEU A 75 2.88 21.77 8.22
CA LEU A 75 2.69 20.49 7.56
C LEU A 75 3.25 20.51 6.14
N LYS A 76 3.01 21.58 5.37
CA LYS A 76 3.57 21.74 4.01
C LYS A 76 5.10 21.71 4.03
N GLU A 77 5.72 22.44 4.94
CA GLU A 77 7.19 22.46 5.09
C GLU A 77 7.74 21.08 5.43
N MET A 78 7.16 20.40 6.42
CA MET A 78 7.60 19.07 6.83
C MET A 78 7.44 18.03 5.71
N VAL A 79 6.33 18.06 4.98
CA VAL A 79 6.08 17.16 3.86
C VAL A 79 7.02 17.45 2.69
N LEU A 80 7.26 18.73 2.38
CA LEU A 80 8.20 19.12 1.34
C LEU A 80 9.62 18.62 1.66
N GLU A 81 10.09 18.87 2.89
CA GLU A 81 11.40 18.41 3.34
C GLU A 81 11.52 16.87 3.30
N ALA A 82 10.49 16.16 3.73
CA ALA A 82 10.49 14.71 3.68
C ALA A 82 10.56 14.17 2.25
N ILE A 83 9.80 14.76 1.31
CA ILE A 83 9.84 14.37 -0.11
C ILE A 83 11.22 14.67 -0.70
N GLN A 84 11.80 15.84 -0.42
CA GLN A 84 13.16 16.21 -0.89
C GLN A 84 14.23 15.25 -0.38
N LYS A 85 14.18 14.87 0.92
CA LYS A 85 15.11 13.90 1.51
C LYS A 85 15.00 12.52 0.83
N VAL A 86 13.77 12.06 0.60
CA VAL A 86 13.53 10.78 -0.08
C VAL A 86 13.97 10.86 -1.54
N ALA A 87 13.68 11.95 -2.25
CA ALA A 87 14.11 12.14 -3.64
C ALA A 87 15.63 12.11 -3.77
N LYS A 88 16.33 12.82 -2.87
CA LYS A 88 17.80 12.79 -2.83
C LYS A 88 18.35 11.39 -2.56
N TYR A 89 17.78 10.69 -1.56
CA TYR A 89 18.17 9.32 -1.25
C TYR A 89 17.97 8.38 -2.43
N VAL A 90 16.82 8.44 -3.10
CA VAL A 90 16.55 7.61 -4.28
C VAL A 90 17.46 7.99 -5.43
N ALA A 91 17.71 9.28 -5.69
CA ALA A 91 18.60 9.72 -6.78
C ALA A 91 20.05 9.23 -6.59
N GLU A 92 20.55 9.22 -5.35
CA GLU A 92 21.94 8.82 -5.05
C GLU A 92 22.10 7.30 -4.89
N TYR A 93 21.06 6.61 -4.35
CA TYR A 93 21.16 5.21 -3.91
C TYR A 93 19.99 4.33 -4.40
N GLU A 94 19.48 4.57 -5.61
CA GLU A 94 18.35 3.81 -6.15
C GLU A 94 18.53 2.28 -6.11
N PRO A 95 19.69 1.68 -6.46
CA PRO A 95 19.89 0.24 -6.35
C PRO A 95 19.75 -0.28 -4.92
N VAL A 96 20.20 0.49 -3.91
CA VAL A 96 20.07 0.15 -2.50
C VAL A 96 18.62 0.26 -2.06
N PHE A 97 17.93 1.33 -2.46
CA PHE A 97 16.51 1.51 -2.19
C PHE A 97 15.68 0.32 -2.72
N LEU A 98 15.88 -0.07 -3.97
CA LEU A 98 15.20 -1.21 -4.59
C LEU A 98 15.54 -2.54 -3.90
N TYR A 99 16.80 -2.74 -3.51
CA TYR A 99 17.23 -3.92 -2.79
C TYR A 99 16.55 -4.03 -1.42
N LEU A 100 16.58 -2.97 -0.62
CA LEU A 100 15.94 -2.94 0.70
C LEU A 100 14.42 -3.10 0.60
N PHE A 101 13.80 -2.49 -0.40
CA PHE A 101 12.38 -2.68 -0.68
C PHE A 101 12.05 -4.14 -1.04
N ALA A 102 12.81 -4.76 -1.93
CA ALA A 102 12.64 -6.16 -2.30
C ALA A 102 12.92 -7.13 -1.15
N LYS A 103 13.87 -6.80 -0.26
CA LYS A 103 14.16 -7.58 0.96
C LYS A 103 12.99 -7.56 1.94
N LYS A 104 12.27 -6.44 2.03
CA LYS A 104 11.09 -6.25 2.87
C LYS A 104 9.84 -6.94 2.30
N ASN A 105 9.71 -7.01 0.98
CA ASN A 105 8.57 -7.58 0.27
C ASN A 105 8.90 -8.96 -0.33
N THR A 106 8.64 -10.03 0.43
CA THR A 106 8.93 -11.42 0.00
C THR A 106 8.10 -11.88 -1.20
N LEU A 107 6.89 -11.37 -1.39
CA LEU A 107 6.00 -11.71 -2.51
C LEU A 107 6.44 -11.07 -3.84
N GLY A 108 7.13 -9.94 -3.81
CA GLY A 108 7.59 -9.22 -5.00
C GLY A 108 8.82 -9.82 -5.69
N ARG A 109 9.37 -10.94 -5.20
CA ARG A 109 10.49 -11.60 -5.89
C ARG A 109 9.98 -12.23 -7.18
N GLU A 110 10.55 -11.86 -8.29
CA GLU A 110 10.17 -12.31 -9.64
C GLU A 110 10.13 -13.85 -9.76
N THR A 111 11.07 -14.53 -9.09
CA THR A 111 11.09 -15.99 -8.99
C THR A 111 9.83 -16.55 -8.34
N THR A 112 9.33 -15.91 -7.28
CA THR A 112 8.12 -16.33 -6.56
C THR A 112 6.88 -16.12 -7.44
N LEU A 113 6.75 -14.98 -8.11
CA LEU A 113 5.66 -14.72 -9.04
C LEU A 113 5.66 -15.69 -10.23
N ARG A 114 6.83 -15.98 -10.80
CA ARG A 114 6.97 -16.95 -11.89
C ARG A 114 6.53 -18.36 -11.45
N THR A 115 6.95 -18.81 -10.27
CA THR A 115 6.54 -20.13 -9.75
C THR A 115 5.04 -20.17 -9.46
N MET A 116 4.44 -19.10 -8.95
CA MET A 116 2.99 -19.01 -8.72
C MET A 116 2.22 -19.06 -10.06
N LYS A 117 2.64 -18.29 -11.08
CA LYS A 117 2.02 -18.33 -12.40
C LYS A 117 2.07 -19.74 -13.01
N THR A 118 3.23 -20.43 -12.92
CA THR A 118 3.37 -21.81 -13.40
C THR A 118 2.45 -22.77 -12.65
N LYS A 119 2.27 -22.58 -11.33
CA LYS A 119 1.36 -23.38 -10.51
C LYS A 119 -0.10 -23.18 -10.93
N ILE A 120 -0.50 -21.93 -11.16
CA ILE A 120 -1.84 -21.57 -11.66
C ILE A 120 -2.12 -22.26 -13.00
N GLU A 121 -1.19 -22.19 -13.96
CA GLU A 121 -1.36 -22.82 -15.27
C GLU A 121 -1.51 -24.34 -15.18
N LYS A 122 -0.70 -25.01 -14.33
CA LYS A 122 -0.84 -26.44 -14.08
C LYS A 122 -2.19 -26.80 -13.45
N ALA A 123 -2.65 -26.00 -12.47
CA ALA A 123 -3.96 -26.22 -11.86
C ALA A 123 -5.11 -26.03 -12.86
N LYS A 124 -5.05 -25.00 -13.71
CA LYS A 124 -6.03 -24.79 -14.79
C LYS A 124 -6.04 -25.94 -15.80
N GLN A 125 -4.88 -26.46 -16.15
CA GLN A 125 -4.78 -27.62 -17.04
C GLN A 125 -5.42 -28.85 -16.38
N ARG A 126 -5.17 -29.08 -15.08
CA ARG A 126 -5.77 -30.20 -14.36
C ARG A 126 -7.29 -30.08 -14.25
N ILE A 127 -7.83 -28.86 -14.06
CA ILE A 127 -9.27 -28.61 -14.07
C ILE A 127 -9.89 -29.06 -15.40
N LYS A 128 -9.28 -28.69 -16.54
CA LYS A 128 -9.75 -29.14 -17.87
C LYS A 128 -9.70 -30.66 -18.06
N GLU A 129 -8.67 -31.31 -17.52
CA GLU A 129 -8.57 -32.78 -17.53
C GLU A 129 -9.69 -33.42 -16.71
N LEU A 130 -10.03 -32.83 -15.55
CA LEU A 130 -11.13 -33.31 -14.72
C LEU A 130 -12.47 -33.15 -15.40
N ASP A 131 -12.71 -32.04 -16.13
CA ASP A 131 -13.93 -31.88 -16.97
C ASP A 131 -14.07 -33.02 -17.96
N MET A 132 -13.01 -33.31 -18.74
CA MET A 132 -12.99 -34.41 -19.68
C MET A 132 -13.18 -35.78 -19.03
N LEU A 133 -12.63 -35.99 -17.82
CA LEU A 133 -12.79 -37.23 -17.09
C LEU A 133 -14.25 -37.42 -16.62
N ILE A 134 -14.87 -36.34 -16.11
CA ILE A 134 -16.27 -36.35 -15.67
C ILE A 134 -17.19 -36.68 -16.85
N GLU A 135 -16.99 -36.03 -18.01
CA GLU A 135 -17.74 -36.34 -19.24
C GLU A 135 -17.60 -37.80 -19.63
N ARG A 136 -16.38 -38.32 -19.63
CA ARG A 136 -16.09 -39.71 -20.00
C ARG A 136 -16.71 -40.73 -19.05
N ILE A 137 -16.64 -40.53 -17.75
CA ILE A 137 -17.26 -41.47 -16.79
C ILE A 137 -18.80 -41.42 -16.89
N TYR A 138 -19.37 -40.23 -17.24
CA TYR A 138 -20.80 -40.11 -17.49
C TYR A 138 -21.22 -40.98 -18.72
N GLU A 139 -20.49 -40.87 -19.84
CA GLU A 139 -20.74 -41.67 -21.04
C GLU A 139 -20.61 -43.17 -20.75
N ASP A 140 -19.57 -43.59 -20.04
CA ASP A 140 -19.34 -44.99 -19.69
C ASP A 140 -20.42 -45.54 -18.73
N ASN A 141 -21.00 -44.72 -17.86
CA ASN A 141 -22.13 -45.06 -17.02
C ASN A 141 -23.40 -45.26 -17.85
N VAL A 142 -23.72 -44.31 -18.76
CA VAL A 142 -24.89 -44.41 -19.65
C VAL A 142 -24.81 -45.64 -20.55
N LEU A 143 -23.60 -46.03 -20.98
CA LEU A 143 -23.35 -47.23 -21.79
C LEU A 143 -23.33 -48.55 -20.97
N GLY A 144 -23.55 -48.45 -19.64
CA GLY A 144 -23.55 -49.62 -18.73
C GLY A 144 -22.19 -50.26 -18.52
N LYS A 145 -21.08 -49.60 -18.88
CA LYS A 145 -19.71 -50.08 -18.67
C LYS A 145 -19.26 -49.97 -17.22
N ILE A 146 -19.80 -48.99 -16.47
CA ILE A 146 -19.57 -48.81 -15.04
C ILE A 146 -20.92 -48.77 -14.31
N SER A 147 -20.93 -49.25 -13.06
CA SER A 147 -22.12 -49.20 -12.21
C SER A 147 -22.37 -47.79 -11.66
N ASP A 148 -23.63 -47.50 -11.34
CA ASP A 148 -24.04 -46.21 -10.74
C ASP A 148 -23.26 -45.88 -9.46
N ASP A 149 -23.08 -46.85 -8.57
CA ASP A 149 -22.32 -46.65 -7.34
C ASP A 149 -20.86 -46.22 -7.60
N ARG A 150 -20.24 -46.79 -8.61
CA ARG A 150 -18.89 -46.45 -9.01
C ARG A 150 -18.82 -45.07 -9.67
N PHE A 151 -19.81 -44.77 -10.52
CA PHE A 151 -19.95 -43.46 -11.16
C PHE A 151 -20.09 -42.37 -10.10
N TYR A 152 -21.04 -42.48 -9.17
CA TYR A 152 -21.25 -41.46 -8.13
C TYR A 152 -20.01 -41.23 -7.27
N ARG A 153 -19.31 -42.31 -6.88
CA ARG A 153 -18.10 -42.17 -6.10
C ARG A 153 -16.95 -41.48 -6.85
N MET A 154 -16.77 -41.81 -8.15
CA MET A 154 -15.71 -41.18 -8.96
C MET A 154 -16.05 -39.74 -9.28
N SER A 155 -17.30 -39.45 -9.66
CA SER A 155 -17.76 -38.08 -9.91
C SER A 155 -17.57 -37.20 -8.70
N ALA A 156 -18.01 -37.66 -7.52
CA ALA A 156 -17.83 -36.86 -6.27
C ALA A 156 -16.35 -36.56 -5.95
N ASN A 157 -15.45 -37.51 -6.21
CA ASN A 157 -14.02 -37.28 -6.00
C ASN A 157 -13.45 -36.25 -6.99
N TYR A 158 -13.82 -36.33 -8.28
CA TYR A 158 -13.36 -35.38 -9.29
C TYR A 158 -13.94 -33.99 -9.08
N GLU A 159 -15.21 -33.88 -8.72
CA GLU A 159 -15.87 -32.62 -8.39
C GLU A 159 -15.24 -31.95 -7.14
N GLN A 160 -14.89 -32.74 -6.14
CA GLN A 160 -14.20 -32.24 -4.95
C GLN A 160 -12.79 -31.74 -5.28
N GLU A 161 -12.00 -32.50 -6.05
CA GLU A 161 -10.67 -32.08 -6.52
C GLU A 161 -10.77 -30.80 -7.35
N GLN A 162 -11.73 -30.72 -8.25
CA GLN A 162 -11.96 -29.54 -9.09
C GLN A 162 -12.30 -28.31 -8.25
N LYS A 163 -13.18 -28.45 -7.27
CA LYS A 163 -13.56 -27.37 -6.35
C LYS A 163 -12.36 -26.83 -5.56
N GLU A 164 -11.51 -27.72 -5.07
CA GLU A 164 -10.29 -27.35 -4.34
C GLU A 164 -9.29 -26.62 -5.24
N LEU A 165 -9.10 -27.11 -6.47
CA LEU A 165 -8.24 -26.47 -7.46
C LEU A 165 -8.74 -25.10 -7.88
N LEU A 166 -10.05 -24.94 -8.10
CA LEU A 166 -10.67 -23.64 -8.44
C LEU A 166 -10.44 -22.61 -7.33
N ALA A 167 -10.66 -23.00 -6.07
CA ALA A 167 -10.43 -22.11 -4.93
C ALA A 167 -8.94 -21.74 -4.79
N ALA A 168 -8.03 -22.69 -5.03
CA ALA A 168 -6.59 -22.44 -5.02
C ALA A 168 -6.14 -21.50 -6.14
N VAL A 169 -6.69 -21.66 -7.35
CA VAL A 169 -6.41 -20.78 -8.50
C VAL A 169 -6.87 -19.36 -8.22
N GLU A 170 -8.11 -19.17 -7.74
CA GLU A 170 -8.64 -17.84 -7.40
C GLU A 170 -7.76 -17.12 -6.37
N HIS A 171 -7.37 -17.83 -5.31
CA HIS A 171 -6.51 -17.30 -4.26
C HIS A 171 -5.11 -16.92 -4.80
N ASP A 172 -4.47 -17.80 -5.57
CA ASP A 172 -3.13 -17.58 -6.10
C ASP A 172 -3.15 -16.47 -7.19
N GLU A 173 -4.19 -16.38 -8.03
CA GLU A 173 -4.38 -15.29 -8.98
C GLU A 173 -4.57 -13.93 -8.30
N GLN A 174 -5.30 -13.90 -7.17
CA GLN A 174 -5.46 -12.67 -6.41
C GLN A 174 -4.11 -12.18 -5.89
N LYS A 175 -3.27 -13.07 -5.37
CA LYS A 175 -1.91 -12.72 -4.91
C LYS A 175 -1.02 -12.22 -6.05
N VAL A 176 -1.11 -12.84 -7.23
CA VAL A 176 -0.35 -12.38 -8.41
C VAL A 176 -0.81 -10.99 -8.82
N ARG A 177 -2.13 -10.73 -8.89
CA ARG A 177 -2.66 -9.39 -9.22
C ARG A 177 -2.20 -8.32 -8.21
N GLU A 178 -2.22 -8.64 -6.90
CA GLU A 178 -1.76 -7.73 -5.85
C GLU A 178 -0.27 -7.38 -6.01
N ALA A 179 0.57 -8.39 -6.25
CA ALA A 179 2.00 -8.18 -6.43
C ALA A 179 2.36 -7.42 -7.73
N GLU A 180 1.62 -7.67 -8.83
CA GLU A 180 1.77 -6.91 -10.08
C GLU A 180 1.35 -5.44 -9.88
N GLN A 181 0.26 -5.21 -9.15
CA GLN A 181 -0.19 -3.86 -8.83
C GLN A 181 0.81 -3.12 -7.95
N GLU A 182 1.42 -3.81 -6.98
CA GLU A 182 2.50 -3.23 -6.16
C GLU A 182 3.70 -2.82 -7.02
N LYS A 183 4.10 -3.64 -8.01
CA LYS A 183 5.19 -3.31 -8.94
C LYS A 183 4.86 -2.07 -9.78
N ILE A 184 3.63 -1.98 -10.30
CA ILE A 184 3.17 -0.81 -11.06
C ILE A 184 3.19 0.44 -10.18
N ASN A 185 2.67 0.34 -8.96
CA ASN A 185 2.64 1.45 -8.02
C ASN A 185 4.05 1.92 -7.63
N LEU A 186 5.00 0.98 -7.48
CA LEU A 186 6.40 1.30 -7.21
C LEU A 186 7.04 2.08 -8.38
N ASN A 187 6.79 1.67 -9.61
CA ASN A 187 7.30 2.38 -10.78
C ASN A 187 6.75 3.81 -10.87
N ILE A 188 5.43 3.98 -10.67
CA ILE A 188 4.81 5.31 -10.62
C ILE A 188 5.42 6.17 -9.50
N PHE A 189 5.67 5.58 -8.34
CA PHE A 189 6.33 6.28 -7.23
C PHE A 189 7.76 6.71 -7.62
N LEU A 190 8.56 5.81 -8.21
CA LEU A 190 9.93 6.10 -8.63
C LEU A 190 9.99 7.19 -9.70
N GLU A 191 9.11 7.15 -10.68
CA GLU A 191 9.01 8.21 -11.71
C GLU A 191 8.70 9.56 -11.06
N ALA A 192 7.68 9.62 -10.21
CA ALA A 192 7.29 10.85 -9.54
C ALA A 192 8.36 11.39 -8.58
N ILE A 193 9.06 10.52 -7.82
CA ILE A 193 10.07 10.95 -6.85
C ILE A 193 11.35 11.45 -7.53
N ARG A 194 11.74 10.88 -8.69
CA ARG A 194 12.90 11.36 -9.47
C ARG A 194 12.72 12.80 -9.96
N GLU A 195 11.48 13.22 -10.25
CA GLU A 195 11.17 14.60 -10.65
C GLU A 195 11.21 15.59 -9.46
N CYS A 196 11.32 15.09 -8.22
CA CYS A 196 11.25 15.91 -7.01
C CYS A 196 12.62 16.37 -6.47
N THR A 197 13.73 16.09 -7.17
CA THR A 197 15.08 16.42 -6.67
C THR A 197 15.27 17.91 -6.37
N ASP A 198 14.68 18.80 -7.20
CA ASP A 198 14.73 20.25 -7.03
C ASP A 198 13.36 20.86 -6.70
N LEU A 199 12.50 20.10 -6.05
CA LEU A 199 11.13 20.52 -5.71
C LEU A 199 11.14 21.73 -4.78
N LYS A 200 10.54 22.85 -5.21
CA LYS A 200 10.43 24.08 -4.40
C LYS A 200 9.07 24.21 -3.71
N GLU A 201 8.03 23.69 -4.32
CA GLU A 201 6.65 23.83 -3.83
C GLU A 201 5.87 22.52 -4.04
N LEU A 202 5.00 22.21 -3.08
CA LEU A 202 4.09 21.08 -3.18
C LEU A 202 2.93 21.40 -4.11
N THR A 203 2.56 20.44 -4.97
CA THR A 203 1.31 20.49 -5.73
C THR A 203 0.33 19.42 -5.22
N PRO A 204 -0.99 19.66 -5.29
CA PRO A 204 -1.98 18.66 -4.89
C PRO A 204 -1.85 17.34 -5.65
N THR A 205 -1.45 17.40 -6.92
CA THR A 205 -1.23 16.20 -7.75
C THR A 205 -0.07 15.39 -7.20
N LEU A 206 1.08 16.03 -6.95
CA LEU A 206 2.26 15.38 -6.42
C LEU A 206 2.01 14.73 -5.06
N VAL A 207 1.37 15.47 -4.15
CA VAL A 207 1.00 14.96 -2.82
C VAL A 207 0.11 13.72 -2.92
N ASN A 208 -0.91 13.74 -3.78
CA ASN A 208 -1.80 12.59 -3.97
C ASN A 208 -1.12 11.40 -4.69
N THR A 209 -0.09 11.64 -5.50
CA THR A 209 0.67 10.58 -6.17
C THR A 209 1.64 9.92 -5.20
N LEU A 210 2.37 10.70 -4.42
CA LEU A 210 3.44 10.20 -3.55
C LEU A 210 2.95 9.76 -2.17
N ILE A 211 1.90 10.38 -1.62
CA ILE A 211 1.47 10.16 -0.23
C ILE A 211 0.16 9.40 -0.17
N LYS A 212 0.17 8.29 0.56
CA LYS A 212 -1.00 7.46 0.82
C LYS A 212 -1.81 7.99 2.01
N TRP A 213 -1.15 8.29 3.14
CA TRP A 213 -1.69 9.00 4.29
C TRP A 213 -0.56 9.53 5.18
N ILE A 214 -0.91 10.41 6.11
CA ILE A 214 -0.01 10.97 7.12
C ILE A 214 -0.66 10.79 8.48
N GLU A 215 0.07 10.26 9.44
CA GLU A 215 -0.33 10.19 10.84
C GLU A 215 0.28 11.37 11.60
N VAL A 216 -0.58 12.08 12.34
CA VAL A 216 -0.18 13.25 13.12
C VAL A 216 -0.22 12.87 14.60
N HIS A 217 0.93 12.99 15.27
CA HIS A 217 1.08 12.68 16.70
C HIS A 217 0.77 13.87 17.57
N ASN A 218 0.71 13.64 18.89
CA ASN A 218 0.64 14.71 19.88
C ASN A 218 1.88 15.58 19.80
N SER A 219 1.69 16.88 20.05
CA SER A 219 2.83 17.79 20.17
C SER A 219 3.67 17.45 21.39
N THR A 220 4.97 17.37 21.19
CA THR A 220 5.99 17.29 22.24
C THR A 220 6.70 18.62 22.38
N LYS A 221 7.31 18.89 23.53
CA LYS A 221 8.16 20.05 23.74
C LYS A 221 9.60 19.58 23.81
N ASP A 222 10.49 20.31 23.17
CA ASP A 222 11.93 20.12 23.33
C ASP A 222 12.47 20.76 24.61
N GLU A 223 13.79 20.65 24.85
CA GLU A 223 14.48 21.23 26.01
C GLU A 223 14.38 22.75 26.06
N HIS A 224 14.05 23.40 24.94
CA HIS A 224 13.90 24.86 24.81
C HIS A 224 12.44 25.31 24.78
N ASP A 225 11.49 24.46 25.22
CA ASP A 225 10.02 24.69 25.23
C ASP A 225 9.41 24.95 23.85
N HIS A 226 10.11 24.61 22.73
CA HIS A 226 9.53 24.65 21.40
C HIS A 226 8.65 23.45 21.18
N LYS A 227 7.47 23.69 20.60
CA LYS A 227 6.53 22.63 20.27
C LYS A 227 6.88 21.98 18.94
N HIS A 228 7.11 20.69 18.98
CA HIS A 228 7.23 19.83 17.80
C HIS A 228 6.02 18.91 17.67
N VAL A 229 5.54 18.74 16.45
CA VAL A 229 4.44 17.82 16.13
C VAL A 229 5.02 16.73 15.23
N PRO A 230 5.35 15.55 15.77
CA PRO A 230 5.83 14.45 14.94
C PRO A 230 4.75 14.01 13.94
N ILE A 231 5.18 13.65 12.74
CA ILE A 231 4.33 13.09 11.70
C ILE A 231 4.98 11.85 11.10
N ASP A 232 4.17 10.83 10.78
CA ASP A 232 4.59 9.68 10.01
C ASP A 232 3.97 9.77 8.62
N ILE A 233 4.81 9.78 7.59
CA ILE A 233 4.38 9.88 6.20
C ILE A 233 4.44 8.50 5.58
N PHE A 234 3.28 7.98 5.15
CA PHE A 234 3.16 6.73 4.44
C PHE A 234 3.10 7.02 2.94
N PHE A 235 4.18 6.70 2.25
CA PHE A 235 4.28 6.87 0.81
C PHE A 235 3.50 5.79 0.05
N THR A 236 2.99 6.13 -1.11
CA THR A 236 2.30 5.19 -2.00
C THR A 236 3.25 4.08 -2.43
N ALA A 237 2.80 2.83 -2.42
CA ALA A 237 3.57 1.61 -2.74
C ALA A 237 4.66 1.20 -1.74
N VAL A 238 5.31 2.12 -1.04
CA VAL A 238 6.52 1.82 -0.25
C VAL A 238 6.32 1.95 1.26
N GLY A 239 5.22 2.58 1.70
CA GLY A 239 4.93 2.81 3.13
C GLY A 239 5.86 3.86 3.75
N ILE A 240 6.25 3.68 5.00
CA ILE A 240 7.23 4.56 5.66
C ILE A 240 8.62 4.25 5.10
N ILE A 241 9.30 5.30 4.65
CA ILE A 241 10.69 5.24 4.17
C ILE A 241 11.58 5.74 5.30
N ASN A 242 12.33 4.82 5.89
CA ASN A 242 13.43 5.16 6.76
C ASN A 242 14.68 5.27 5.89
N ILE A 243 15.27 6.46 5.82
CA ILE A 243 16.53 6.66 5.11
C ILE A 243 17.60 5.95 5.92
N PRO A 244 18.33 4.97 5.34
CA PRO A 244 19.35 4.20 6.06
C PRO A 244 20.49 5.09 6.55
N THR A 245 21.13 4.69 7.64
CA THR A 245 22.38 5.29 8.09
C THR A 245 23.51 4.97 7.10
N GLU A 246 24.64 5.69 7.16
CA GLU A 246 25.79 5.40 6.30
C GLU A 246 26.27 3.96 6.47
N GLU A 247 26.27 3.42 7.69
CA GLU A 247 26.67 2.04 7.97
C GLU A 247 25.72 1.04 7.33
N GLU A 248 24.40 1.27 7.40
CA GLU A 248 23.38 0.44 6.75
C GLU A 248 23.46 0.52 5.24
N LEU A 249 23.78 1.69 4.66
CA LEU A 249 24.01 1.88 3.24
C LEU A 249 25.21 1.05 2.76
N PHE A 250 26.34 1.15 3.45
CA PHE A 250 27.55 0.37 3.12
C PHE A 250 27.28 -1.14 3.20
N ALA A 251 26.64 -1.61 4.28
CA ALA A 251 26.27 -3.01 4.43
C ALA A 251 25.37 -3.50 3.28
N ALA A 252 24.35 -2.72 2.91
CA ALA A 252 23.45 -3.05 1.81
C ALA A 252 24.20 -3.07 0.44
N MET A 253 25.14 -2.14 0.21
CA MET A 253 25.96 -2.11 -1.00
C MET A 253 26.87 -3.35 -1.10
N GLU A 254 27.45 -3.81 0.01
CA GLU A 254 28.22 -5.05 0.06
C GLU A 254 27.36 -6.27 -0.24
N GLU A 255 26.15 -6.37 0.37
CA GLU A 255 25.21 -7.44 0.08
C GLU A 255 24.78 -7.50 -1.40
N ILE A 256 24.58 -6.33 -2.03
CA ILE A 256 24.26 -6.24 -3.47
C ILE A 256 25.42 -6.72 -4.33
N ARG A 257 26.65 -6.37 -3.97
CA ARG A 257 27.86 -6.80 -4.70
C ARG A 257 28.05 -8.31 -4.64
N ASP A 258 27.81 -8.89 -3.46
CA ASP A 258 28.02 -10.34 -3.23
C ASP A 258 26.87 -11.19 -3.79
N LYS A 259 25.65 -10.64 -3.86
CA LYS A 259 24.46 -11.26 -4.43
C LYS A 259 23.72 -10.28 -5.34
N PRO A 260 24.23 -10.00 -6.55
CA PRO A 260 23.52 -9.08 -7.43
C PRO A 260 22.10 -9.58 -7.67
N LEU A 261 21.10 -8.69 -7.50
CA LEU A 261 19.75 -8.94 -7.95
C LEU A 261 19.86 -9.30 -9.44
N LYS A 262 19.48 -10.53 -9.81
CA LYS A 262 19.43 -10.93 -11.21
C LYS A 262 18.52 -9.91 -11.90
N SER A 263 19.13 -9.06 -12.74
CA SER A 263 18.43 -8.11 -13.58
C SER A 263 17.35 -8.85 -14.36
N ALA A 264 16.12 -8.32 -14.29
CA ALA A 264 14.99 -8.79 -15.04
C ALA A 264 15.19 -8.55 -16.53
#